data_aba8c42e24b2e041186d3ce76f54508a
#
_entry.id   aba8c42e24b2e041186d3ce76f54508a
#
_cell.length_a   1.000
_cell.length_b   1.000
_cell.length_c   1.000
_cell.angle_alpha   90.00
_cell.angle_beta   90.00
_cell.angle_gamma   90.00
#
_symmetry.space_group_name_H-M   'P 1'
#
loop_
_entity.id
_entity.type
_entity.pdbx_description
1 polymer ?
#
loop_
_entity_poly.entity_id
_entity_poly.type
_entity_poly.pdbx_seq_one_letter_code
_entity_poly.pdbx_strand_id
1 'polypeptide(L)'
;MYLLDTDTLTHLYHGNSNVVKHLKSVKDSEVGITIITKVEVLRGRIDYLLKSENGANLLKAQELFFRTEELLNQLLIVPVSQAASLGFDRLHAVSKYRKIGRADLLIASITLANRATLVTRNKRHFQQIPGLRVENWVD
;
A
#
# COMPACT_ATOMS: atom_id res chain seq x y z
N MET A 1 4.24 12.34 6.80
CA MET A 1 4.34 11.19 5.87
C MET A 1 2.99 10.54 5.69
N TYR A 2 2.65 10.26 4.45
CA TYR A 2 1.44 9.54 4.05
C TYR A 2 1.83 8.28 3.31
N LEU A 3 1.25 7.16 3.70
CA LEU A 3 1.51 5.87 3.08
C LEU A 3 0.23 5.34 2.44
N LEU A 4 0.25 5.19 1.11
CA LEU A 4 -0.90 4.69 0.36
C LEU A 4 -0.95 3.17 0.48
N ASP A 5 -2.13 2.63 0.78
CA ASP A 5 -2.30 1.19 0.71
C ASP A 5 -2.40 0.73 -0.75
N THR A 6 -2.46 -0.58 -0.95
CA THR A 6 -2.46 -1.17 -2.29
C THR A 6 -3.65 -0.69 -3.14
N ASP A 7 -4.84 -0.63 -2.56
CA ASP A 7 -6.05 -0.17 -3.26
C ASP A 7 -5.94 1.31 -3.65
N THR A 8 -5.49 2.17 -2.74
CA THR A 8 -5.31 3.60 -3.02
C THR A 8 -4.26 3.83 -4.10
N LEU A 9 -3.16 3.08 -4.06
CA LEU A 9 -2.13 3.14 -5.10
C LEU A 9 -2.70 2.76 -6.46
N THR A 10 -3.55 1.74 -6.51
CA THR A 10 -4.22 1.33 -7.75
C THR A 10 -5.11 2.45 -8.28
N HIS A 11 -5.86 3.11 -7.41
CA HIS A 11 -6.66 4.27 -7.81
C HIS A 11 -5.81 5.43 -8.33
N LEU A 12 -4.65 5.67 -7.72
CA LEU A 12 -3.70 6.68 -8.21
C LEU A 12 -3.20 6.32 -9.62
N TYR A 13 -2.85 5.05 -9.83
CA TYR A 13 -2.40 4.54 -11.12
C TYR A 13 -3.45 4.78 -12.22
N HIS A 14 -4.74 4.59 -11.89
CA HIS A 14 -5.84 4.82 -12.84
C HIS A 14 -6.26 6.29 -12.93
N GLY A 15 -5.57 7.20 -12.27
CA GLY A 15 -5.83 8.63 -12.35
C GLY A 15 -7.08 9.09 -11.60
N ASN A 16 -7.46 8.40 -10.53
CA ASN A 16 -8.61 8.80 -9.70
C ASN A 16 -8.45 10.27 -9.29
N SER A 17 -9.45 11.10 -9.64
CA SER A 17 -9.38 12.55 -9.46
C SER A 17 -9.26 12.96 -7.98
N ASN A 18 -9.92 12.25 -7.09
CA ASN A 18 -9.85 12.55 -5.65
C ASN A 18 -8.46 12.27 -5.09
N VAL A 19 -7.86 11.15 -5.45
CA VAL A 19 -6.49 10.80 -5.01
C VAL A 19 -5.50 11.82 -5.55
N VAL A 20 -5.58 12.16 -6.83
CA VAL A 20 -4.70 13.15 -7.45
C VAL A 20 -4.86 14.51 -6.76
N LYS A 21 -6.09 14.92 -6.48
CA LYS A 21 -6.39 16.18 -5.80
C LYS A 21 -5.79 16.23 -4.39
N HIS A 22 -5.97 15.17 -3.61
CA HIS A 22 -5.35 15.07 -2.28
C HIS A 22 -3.84 15.11 -2.35
N LEU A 23 -3.26 14.37 -3.29
CA LEU A 23 -1.82 14.33 -3.49
C LEU A 23 -1.25 15.74 -3.74
N LYS A 24 -1.94 16.54 -4.55
CA LYS A 24 -1.53 17.92 -4.83
C LYS A 24 -1.74 18.87 -3.66
N SER A 25 -2.70 18.58 -2.78
CA SER A 25 -3.06 19.46 -1.67
C SER A 25 -2.21 19.24 -0.42
N VAL A 26 -1.60 18.06 -0.24
CA VAL A 26 -0.77 17.82 0.94
C VAL A 26 0.55 18.57 0.83
N LYS A 27 0.92 19.23 1.91
CA LYS A 27 2.17 20.01 1.99
C LYS A 27 3.35 19.14 2.37
N ASP A 28 3.07 17.94 2.87
CA ASP A 28 4.10 16.98 3.23
C ASP A 28 4.63 16.34 1.94
N SER A 29 5.92 16.50 1.70
CA SER A 29 6.58 15.94 0.53
C SER A 29 6.74 14.42 0.60
N GLU A 30 6.53 13.82 1.78
CA GLU A 30 6.76 12.39 1.99
C GLU A 30 5.46 11.60 1.79
N VAL A 31 5.18 11.28 0.55
CA VAL A 31 4.09 10.38 0.18
C VAL A 31 4.70 9.15 -0.48
N GLY A 32 4.36 7.99 0.03
CA GLY A 32 4.93 6.74 -0.48
C GLY A 32 4.06 5.55 -0.17
N ILE A 33 4.70 4.40 -0.19
CA ILE A 33 4.08 3.10 0.11
C ILE A 33 5.03 2.30 0.99
N THR A 34 4.49 1.28 1.66
CA THR A 34 5.34 0.33 2.37
C THR A 34 5.94 -0.70 1.42
N ILE A 35 6.99 -1.37 1.86
CA ILE A 35 7.56 -2.51 1.13
C ILE A 35 6.51 -3.60 0.90
N ILE A 36 5.57 -3.78 1.81
CA ILE A 36 4.50 -4.77 1.69
C ILE A 36 3.59 -4.46 0.50
N THR A 37 3.20 -3.21 0.36
CA THR A 37 2.39 -2.76 -0.79
C THR A 37 3.14 -2.97 -2.11
N LYS A 38 4.44 -2.64 -2.15
CA LYS A 38 5.28 -2.91 -3.32
C LYS A 38 5.25 -4.39 -3.70
N VAL A 39 5.46 -5.28 -2.72
CA VAL A 39 5.44 -6.73 -2.95
C VAL A 39 4.08 -7.20 -3.46
N GLU A 40 2.99 -6.73 -2.86
CA GLU A 40 1.64 -7.11 -3.28
C GLU A 40 1.34 -6.69 -4.72
N VAL A 41 1.70 -5.48 -5.09
CA VAL A 41 1.49 -4.96 -6.45
C VAL A 41 2.31 -5.74 -7.46
N LEU A 42 3.59 -5.95 -7.19
CA LEU A 42 4.47 -6.73 -8.08
C LEU A 42 4.00 -8.17 -8.20
N ARG A 43 3.59 -8.78 -7.11
CA ARG A 43 3.03 -10.14 -7.12
C ARG A 43 1.83 -10.25 -8.05
N GLY A 44 0.91 -9.28 -7.99
CA GLY A 44 -0.24 -9.24 -8.88
C GLY A 44 0.15 -9.12 -10.35
N ARG A 45 1.16 -8.31 -10.67
CA ARG A 45 1.66 -8.15 -12.04
C ARG A 45 2.40 -9.37 -12.54
N ILE A 46 3.17 -10.02 -11.67
CA ILE A 46 3.87 -11.26 -11.97
C ILE A 46 2.86 -12.37 -12.28
N ASP A 47 1.86 -12.54 -11.42
CA ASP A 47 0.81 -13.55 -11.61
C ASP A 47 0.06 -13.32 -12.92
N TYR A 48 -0.30 -12.10 -13.24
CA TYR A 48 -0.98 -11.76 -14.49
C TYR A 48 -0.15 -12.15 -15.70
N LEU A 49 1.15 -11.81 -15.68
CA LEU A 49 2.07 -12.15 -16.78
C LEU A 49 2.17 -13.67 -16.97
N LEU A 50 2.43 -14.39 -15.89
CA LEU A 50 2.66 -15.84 -15.94
C LEU A 50 1.40 -16.65 -16.26
N LYS A 51 0.22 -16.08 -16.01
CA LYS A 51 -1.07 -16.75 -16.29
C LYS A 51 -1.70 -16.34 -17.63
N SER A 52 -1.01 -15.53 -18.43
CA SER A 52 -1.50 -15.10 -19.74
C SER A 52 -1.67 -16.29 -20.68
N GLU A 53 -2.85 -16.44 -21.27
CA GLU A 53 -3.21 -17.64 -22.06
C GLU A 53 -2.85 -17.52 -23.55
N ASN A 54 -2.54 -16.31 -24.03
CA ASN A 54 -2.21 -16.08 -25.45
C ASN A 54 -1.20 -14.94 -25.60
N GLY A 55 -0.62 -14.83 -26.80
CA GLY A 55 0.41 -13.86 -27.07
C GLY A 55 -0.02 -12.41 -26.92
N ALA A 56 -1.25 -12.08 -27.29
CA ALA A 56 -1.77 -10.72 -27.17
C ALA A 56 -1.91 -10.30 -25.70
N ASN A 57 -2.42 -11.18 -24.85
CA ASN A 57 -2.53 -10.94 -23.41
C ASN A 57 -1.15 -10.89 -22.74
N LEU A 58 -0.23 -11.71 -23.20
CA LEU A 58 1.16 -11.70 -22.71
C LEU A 58 1.82 -10.34 -22.95
N LEU A 59 1.67 -9.76 -24.14
CA LEU A 59 2.20 -8.43 -24.43
C LEU A 59 1.58 -7.35 -23.54
N LYS A 60 0.28 -7.40 -23.32
CA LYS A 60 -0.42 -6.45 -22.43
C LYS A 60 0.08 -6.57 -20.97
N ALA A 61 0.23 -7.79 -20.50
CA ALA A 61 0.68 -8.06 -19.15
C ALA A 61 2.12 -7.57 -18.93
N GLN A 62 2.98 -7.77 -19.92
CA GLN A 62 4.36 -7.29 -19.90
C GLN A 62 4.43 -5.76 -19.87
N GLU A 63 3.64 -5.09 -20.70
CA GLU A 63 3.57 -3.63 -20.70
C GLU A 63 3.11 -3.10 -19.35
N LEU A 64 2.08 -3.70 -18.78
CA LEU A 64 1.56 -3.33 -17.46
C LEU A 64 2.62 -3.54 -16.37
N PHE A 65 3.39 -4.62 -16.45
CA PHE A 65 4.49 -4.88 -15.53
C PHE A 65 5.53 -3.76 -15.58
N PHE A 66 5.96 -3.39 -16.78
CA PHE A 66 6.97 -2.32 -16.96
C PHE A 66 6.45 -0.97 -16.44
N ARG A 67 5.21 -0.61 -16.73
CA ARG A 67 4.60 0.63 -16.23
C ARG A 67 4.52 0.64 -14.71
N THR A 68 4.19 -0.50 -14.12
CA THR A 68 4.12 -0.64 -12.66
C THR A 68 5.49 -0.44 -12.03
N GLU A 69 6.55 -1.02 -12.62
CA GLU A 69 7.91 -0.81 -12.14
C GLU A 69 8.31 0.67 -12.22
N GLU A 70 7.97 1.37 -13.30
CA GLU A 70 8.24 2.80 -13.44
C GLU A 70 7.55 3.61 -12.36
N LEU A 71 6.28 3.34 -12.08
CA LEU A 71 5.54 4.01 -11.01
C LEU A 71 6.21 3.77 -9.66
N LEU A 72 6.53 2.51 -9.35
CA LEU A 72 7.15 2.16 -8.08
C LEU A 72 8.51 2.82 -7.89
N ASN A 73 9.27 3.00 -8.96
CA ASN A 73 10.57 3.67 -8.92
C ASN A 73 10.47 5.16 -8.59
N GLN A 74 9.31 5.77 -8.77
CA GLN A 74 9.06 7.17 -8.46
C GLN A 74 8.56 7.40 -7.05
N LEU A 75 8.24 6.33 -6.33
CA LEU A 75 7.64 6.41 -5.01
C LEU A 75 8.68 6.16 -3.90
N LEU A 76 8.45 6.82 -2.76
CA LEU A 76 9.16 6.48 -1.54
C LEU A 76 8.68 5.09 -1.09
N ILE A 77 9.62 4.18 -0.86
CA ILE A 77 9.32 2.83 -0.36
C ILE A 77 9.82 2.74 1.08
N VAL A 78 8.90 2.57 2.01
CA VAL A 78 9.25 2.49 3.44
C VAL A 78 9.44 1.02 3.83
N PRO A 79 10.63 0.65 4.30
CA PRO A 79 10.93 -0.75 4.64
C PRO A 79 10.38 -1.13 6.01
N VAL A 80 10.47 -2.43 6.32
CA VAL A 80 10.26 -2.91 7.68
C VAL A 80 11.49 -2.57 8.50
N SER A 81 11.33 -1.65 9.47
CA SER A 81 12.39 -1.34 10.44
C SER A 81 12.31 -2.32 11.61
N GLN A 82 13.32 -2.28 12.48
CA GLN A 82 13.26 -3.05 13.73
C GLN A 82 12.05 -2.65 14.57
N ALA A 83 11.76 -1.36 14.67
CA ALA A 83 10.59 -0.86 15.39
C ALA A 83 9.28 -1.40 14.80
N ALA A 84 9.16 -1.43 13.47
CA ALA A 84 7.99 -1.99 12.80
C ALA A 84 7.88 -3.49 13.06
N SER A 85 8.98 -4.21 13.02
CA SER A 85 9.02 -5.65 13.30
C SER A 85 8.51 -5.96 14.72
N LEU A 86 9.00 -5.23 15.71
CA LEU A 86 8.55 -5.38 17.11
C LEU A 86 7.08 -4.97 17.26
N GLY A 87 6.66 -3.91 16.59
CA GLY A 87 5.26 -3.47 16.55
C GLY A 87 4.34 -4.52 15.97
N PHE A 88 4.78 -5.18 14.91
CA PHE A 88 4.03 -6.29 14.31
C PHE A 88 3.83 -7.42 15.31
N ASP A 89 4.88 -7.83 16.02
CA ASP A 89 4.80 -8.89 17.03
C ASP A 89 3.79 -8.54 18.12
N ARG A 90 3.78 -7.29 18.58
CA ARG A 90 2.82 -6.83 19.58
C ARG A 90 1.38 -6.88 19.08
N LEU A 91 1.12 -6.41 17.87
CA LEU A 91 -0.22 -6.43 17.29
C LEU A 91 -0.69 -7.86 17.00
N HIS A 92 0.19 -8.68 16.45
CA HIS A 92 -0.13 -10.06 16.11
C HIS A 92 -0.41 -10.92 17.36
N ALA A 93 0.15 -10.57 18.50
CA ALA A 93 -0.12 -11.25 19.76
C ALA A 93 -1.55 -11.02 20.28
N VAL A 94 -2.22 -9.95 19.87
CA VAL A 94 -3.59 -9.63 20.26
C VAL A 94 -4.56 -10.32 19.30
N SER A 95 -5.31 -11.31 19.77
CA SER A 95 -6.13 -12.16 18.93
C SER A 95 -7.15 -11.40 18.06
N LYS A 96 -7.73 -10.32 18.57
CA LYS A 96 -8.72 -9.53 17.83
C LYS A 96 -8.14 -8.86 16.58
N TYR A 97 -6.83 -8.55 16.56
CA TYR A 97 -6.18 -7.92 15.41
C TYR A 97 -5.78 -8.91 14.34
N ARG A 98 -5.73 -10.21 14.63
CA ARG A 98 -5.40 -11.24 13.63
C ARG A 98 -6.44 -11.30 12.51
N LYS A 99 -7.67 -10.88 12.77
CA LYS A 99 -8.75 -10.80 11.77
C LYS A 99 -8.46 -9.76 10.69
N ILE A 100 -7.60 -8.80 10.96
CA ILE A 100 -7.19 -7.76 10.00
C ILE A 100 -6.41 -8.38 8.85
N GLY A 101 -5.67 -9.46 9.12
CA GLY A 101 -4.85 -10.12 8.13
C GLY A 101 -3.39 -9.70 8.26
N ARG A 102 -2.51 -10.61 7.87
CA ARG A 102 -1.08 -10.47 8.10
C ARG A 102 -0.47 -9.28 7.34
N ALA A 103 -0.80 -9.15 6.06
CA ALA A 103 -0.27 -8.06 5.24
C ALA A 103 -0.70 -6.70 5.76
N ASP A 104 -1.97 -6.55 6.13
CA ASP A 104 -2.51 -5.29 6.65
C ASP A 104 -1.94 -4.96 8.04
N LEU A 105 -1.69 -5.96 8.88
CA LEU A 105 -0.99 -5.74 10.15
C LEU A 105 0.45 -5.26 9.95
N LEU A 106 1.14 -5.80 8.95
CA LEU A 106 2.49 -5.35 8.60
C LEU A 106 2.48 -3.90 8.10
N ILE A 107 1.54 -3.56 7.22
CA ILE A 107 1.37 -2.19 6.73
C ILE A 107 1.10 -1.25 7.90
N ALA A 108 0.19 -1.61 8.80
CA ALA A 108 -0.12 -0.82 9.98
C ALA A 108 1.10 -0.65 10.89
N SER A 109 1.87 -1.71 11.09
CA SER A 109 3.07 -1.68 11.94
C SER A 109 4.14 -0.75 11.38
N ILE A 110 4.36 -0.77 10.06
CA ILE A 110 5.29 0.13 9.39
C ILE A 110 4.79 1.58 9.52
N THR A 111 3.50 1.79 9.31
CA THR A 111 2.89 3.12 9.41
C THR A 111 3.06 3.71 10.82
N LEU A 112 2.76 2.93 11.85
CA LEU A 112 2.93 3.35 13.24
C LEU A 112 4.39 3.67 13.57
N ALA A 113 5.32 2.80 13.14
CA ALA A 113 6.75 2.99 13.43
C ALA A 113 7.31 4.28 12.83
N ASN A 114 6.71 4.75 11.75
CA ASN A 114 7.11 5.99 11.07
C ASN A 114 6.26 7.19 11.47
N ARG A 115 5.31 7.03 12.38
CA ARG A 115 4.34 8.08 12.77
C ARG A 115 3.64 8.70 11.56
N ALA A 116 3.39 7.85 10.57
CA ALA A 116 2.76 8.25 9.32
C ALA A 116 1.23 8.12 9.39
N THR A 117 0.57 8.64 8.38
CA THR A 117 -0.87 8.44 8.17
C THR A 117 -1.07 7.42 7.07
N LEU A 118 -1.86 6.40 7.35
CA LEU A 118 -2.23 5.40 6.35
C LEU A 118 -3.38 5.92 5.51
N VAL A 119 -3.22 5.90 4.20
CA VAL A 119 -4.26 6.31 3.26
C VAL A 119 -4.92 5.05 2.70
N THR A 120 -6.17 4.82 3.08
CA THR A 120 -6.92 3.61 2.76
C THR A 120 -8.42 3.90 2.70
N ARG A 121 -9.14 3.17 1.85
CA ARG A 121 -10.60 3.18 1.86
C ARG A 121 -11.17 2.38 3.03
N ASN A 122 -10.38 1.46 3.56
CA ASN A 122 -10.83 0.52 4.59
C ASN A 122 -10.59 1.07 6.00
N LYS A 123 -11.09 2.28 6.26
CA LYS A 123 -10.89 2.98 7.54
C LYS A 123 -11.39 2.16 8.73
N ARG A 124 -12.60 1.57 8.61
CA ARG A 124 -13.19 0.77 9.69
C ARG A 124 -12.27 -0.36 10.14
N HIS A 125 -11.62 -0.99 9.19
CA HIS A 125 -10.72 -2.10 9.41
C HIS A 125 -9.48 -1.68 10.21
N PHE A 126 -8.85 -0.58 9.80
CA PHE A 126 -7.62 -0.10 10.40
C PHE A 126 -7.83 0.76 11.65
N GLN A 127 -8.98 1.40 11.81
CA GLN A 127 -9.29 2.22 12.99
C GLN A 127 -9.31 1.42 14.29
N GLN A 128 -9.39 0.10 14.22
CA GLN A 128 -9.31 -0.77 15.38
C GLN A 128 -7.93 -0.73 16.06
N ILE A 129 -6.90 -0.31 15.32
CA ILE A 129 -5.52 -0.31 15.80
C ILE A 129 -5.24 1.00 16.53
N PRO A 130 -4.90 0.94 17.85
CA PRO A 130 -4.67 2.15 18.63
C PRO A 130 -3.51 2.99 18.07
N GLY A 131 -3.73 4.29 17.99
CA GLY A 131 -2.72 5.25 17.57
C GLY A 131 -2.50 5.35 16.06
N LEU A 132 -3.15 4.52 15.25
CA LEU A 132 -3.03 4.56 13.80
C LEU A 132 -3.89 5.68 13.23
N ARG A 133 -3.27 6.61 12.52
CA ARG A 133 -3.97 7.68 11.79
C ARG A 133 -4.33 7.18 10.40
N VAL A 134 -5.58 7.38 10.01
CA VAL A 134 -6.14 6.83 8.77
C VAL A 134 -6.92 7.91 8.03
N GLU A 135 -6.68 8.03 6.73
CA GLU A 135 -7.44 8.91 5.84
C GLU A 135 -7.91 8.13 4.62
N ASN A 136 -9.06 8.56 4.06
CA ASN A 136 -9.56 8.04 2.79
C ASN A 136 -9.46 9.15 1.73
N TRP A 137 -8.68 8.92 0.68
CA TRP A 137 -8.50 9.87 -0.42
C TRP A 137 -9.32 9.51 -1.66
N VAL A 138 -9.93 8.33 -1.69
CA VAL A 138 -10.62 7.83 -2.88
C VAL A 138 -12.05 8.35 -2.97
N ASP A 139 -12.77 8.32 -1.87
CA ASP A 139 -14.20 8.64 -1.82
C ASP A 139 -14.52 10.09 -1.46
#